data_7c4e4d0925f176a49fd5ea7c664a8780
#
_entry.id   7c4e4d0925f176a49fd5ea7c664a8780
#
_cell.length_a   1.000
_cell.length_b   1.000
_cell.length_c   1.000
_cell.angle_alpha   90.00
_cell.angle_beta   90.00
_cell.angle_gamma   90.00
#
_symmetry.space_group_name_H-M   'P 1'
#
loop_
_entity.id
_entity.type
_entity.pdbx_description
1 polymer ?
#
loop_
_entity_poly.entity_id
_entity_poly.type
_entity_poly.pdbx_seq_one_letter_code
_entity_poly.pdbx_strand_id
1 'polypeptide(L)'
;MPVVEKTDRHGRQLLDIKSVLFTQERLITLDGPITDESASEIVQQLLYLSTVSDDDITLLIDSPGGSVTAGLAIYDTICGLGVDVSTVCLGMAASMGAFLLAAGTKGKRYAMPHSEVMIHQVMGGAQGQAVDVQIAAHRIGRMKDDLNAMLSRFTGQPLDRIAHDTDRDYFMTAEEAVAYGMVDAIISTILPSRR
;
A
#
# COMPACT_ATOMS: atom_id res chain seq x y z
N MET A 1 15.04 -14.96 -12.30
CA MET A 1 13.92 -14.14 -12.83
C MET A 1 13.88 -14.23 -14.34
N PRO A 2 12.70 -14.17 -14.99
CA PRO A 2 12.64 -14.13 -16.45
C PRO A 2 13.29 -12.85 -16.97
N VAL A 3 14.01 -12.99 -18.08
CA VAL A 3 14.76 -11.89 -18.73
C VAL A 3 14.06 -11.55 -20.03
N VAL A 4 13.85 -10.27 -20.27
CA VAL A 4 13.27 -9.72 -21.50
C VAL A 4 14.41 -9.14 -22.33
N GLU A 5 14.46 -9.52 -23.61
CA GLU A 5 15.36 -8.92 -24.56
C GLU A 5 14.71 -7.71 -25.21
N LYS A 6 15.34 -6.54 -25.09
CA LYS A 6 14.95 -5.32 -25.78
C LYS A 6 16.04 -4.92 -26.77
N THR A 7 15.65 -4.69 -28.02
CA THR A 7 16.57 -4.17 -29.03
C THR A 7 16.15 -2.73 -29.35
N ASP A 8 17.04 -1.78 -29.14
CA ASP A 8 16.86 -0.38 -29.52
C ASP A 8 18.03 0.09 -30.39
N ARG A 9 18.05 1.41 -30.74
CA ARG A 9 19.12 2.03 -31.53
C ARG A 9 20.51 1.97 -30.88
N HIS A 10 20.60 1.62 -29.58
CA HIS A 10 21.86 1.48 -28.85
C HIS A 10 22.32 0.02 -28.74
N GLY A 11 21.52 -0.93 -29.27
CA GLY A 11 21.86 -2.35 -29.28
C GLY A 11 20.88 -3.23 -28.51
N ARG A 12 21.33 -4.44 -28.21
CA ARG A 12 20.58 -5.45 -27.46
C ARG A 12 20.80 -5.28 -25.97
N GLN A 13 19.71 -5.15 -25.22
CA GLN A 13 19.75 -5.07 -23.75
C GLN A 13 18.93 -6.24 -23.16
N LEU A 14 19.49 -6.89 -22.16
CA LEU A 14 18.81 -7.90 -21.35
C LEU A 14 18.35 -7.24 -20.06
N LEU A 15 17.04 -7.17 -19.86
CA LEU A 15 16.41 -6.59 -18.67
C LEU A 15 15.64 -7.66 -17.92
N ASP A 16 15.69 -7.67 -16.60
CA ASP A 16 14.76 -8.47 -15.82
C ASP A 16 13.34 -7.87 -15.89
N ILE A 17 12.33 -8.73 -15.69
CA ILE A 17 10.93 -8.31 -15.86
C ILE A 17 10.50 -7.24 -14.86
N LYS A 18 11.05 -7.24 -13.63
CA LYS A 18 10.72 -6.20 -12.64
C LYS A 18 11.24 -4.86 -13.09
N SER A 19 12.47 -4.79 -13.59
CA SER A 19 13.05 -3.57 -14.16
C SER A 19 12.23 -3.03 -15.34
N VAL A 20 11.69 -3.91 -16.18
CA VAL A 20 10.82 -3.50 -17.30
C VAL A 20 9.52 -2.88 -16.79
N LEU A 21 8.82 -3.56 -15.88
CA LEU A 21 7.58 -3.05 -15.29
C LEU A 21 7.82 -1.73 -14.54
N PHE A 22 8.88 -1.65 -13.77
CA PHE A 22 9.27 -0.46 -13.03
C PHE A 22 9.56 0.73 -13.95
N THR A 23 10.42 0.56 -14.96
CA THR A 23 10.89 1.68 -15.78
C THR A 23 9.94 2.07 -16.91
N GLN A 24 9.17 1.12 -17.45
CA GLN A 24 8.30 1.38 -18.62
C GLN A 24 6.85 1.62 -18.23
N GLU A 25 6.36 0.93 -17.20
CA GLU A 25 4.96 1.04 -16.74
C GLU A 25 4.84 1.83 -15.43
N ARG A 26 5.94 2.31 -14.86
CA ARG A 26 5.99 3.01 -13.55
C ARG A 26 5.28 2.24 -12.44
N LEU A 27 5.48 0.91 -12.46
CA LEU A 27 4.78 -0.03 -11.60
C LEU A 27 5.72 -0.53 -10.51
N ILE A 28 5.32 -0.34 -9.26
CA ILE A 28 5.98 -0.83 -8.06
C ILE A 28 5.12 -1.95 -7.48
N THR A 29 5.73 -3.01 -6.96
CA THR A 29 5.01 -4.10 -6.29
C THR A 29 5.35 -4.15 -4.81
N LEU A 30 4.32 -4.10 -3.96
CA LEU A 30 4.39 -4.48 -2.55
C LEU A 30 3.85 -5.90 -2.43
N ASP A 31 4.77 -6.87 -2.53
CA ASP A 31 4.48 -8.31 -2.53
C ASP A 31 5.00 -8.92 -1.23
N GLY A 32 4.09 -9.49 -0.42
CA GLY A 32 4.40 -10.07 0.88
C GLY A 32 4.45 -9.08 2.05
N PRO A 33 5.14 -9.42 3.16
CA PRO A 33 5.13 -8.64 4.38
C PRO A 33 5.81 -7.27 4.25
N ILE A 34 5.26 -6.28 4.95
CA ILE A 34 5.89 -4.95 5.08
C ILE A 34 6.95 -5.03 6.18
N THR A 35 8.21 -4.95 5.77
CA THR A 35 9.39 -4.92 6.63
C THR A 35 10.17 -3.62 6.39
N ASP A 36 11.19 -3.37 7.21
CA ASP A 36 12.06 -2.20 7.01
C ASP A 36 12.79 -2.27 5.66
N GLU A 37 13.16 -3.50 5.21
CA GLU A 37 13.81 -3.69 3.91
C GLU A 37 12.84 -3.41 2.76
N SER A 38 11.65 -4.05 2.74
CA SER A 38 10.67 -3.85 1.66
C SER A 38 10.20 -2.40 1.59
N ALA A 39 10.03 -1.75 2.73
CA ALA A 39 9.67 -0.33 2.78
C ALA A 39 10.78 0.56 2.21
N SER A 40 12.05 0.29 2.57
CA SER A 40 13.19 1.02 2.03
C SER A 40 13.28 0.92 0.50
N GLU A 41 13.05 -0.27 -0.05
CA GLU A 41 13.03 -0.48 -1.50
C GLU A 41 11.91 0.31 -2.18
N ILE A 42 10.68 0.26 -1.63
CA ILE A 42 9.52 0.98 -2.18
C ILE A 42 9.73 2.49 -2.11
N VAL A 43 10.23 3.00 -0.99
CA VAL A 43 10.55 4.43 -0.82
C VAL A 43 11.55 4.89 -1.89
N GLN A 44 12.64 4.15 -2.11
CA GLN A 44 13.63 4.48 -3.13
C GLN A 44 13.04 4.45 -4.54
N GLN A 45 12.18 3.46 -4.84
CA GLN A 45 11.50 3.35 -6.12
C GLN A 45 10.52 4.51 -6.36
N LEU A 46 9.72 4.88 -5.36
CA LEU A 46 8.82 6.02 -5.40
C LEU A 46 9.58 7.33 -5.68
N LEU A 47 10.64 7.59 -4.90
CA LEU A 47 11.48 8.77 -5.07
C LEU A 47 12.12 8.81 -6.46
N TYR A 48 12.67 7.71 -6.94
CA TYR A 48 13.26 7.65 -8.28
C TYR A 48 12.23 7.97 -9.37
N LEU A 49 11.09 7.29 -9.37
CA LEU A 49 10.07 7.49 -10.40
C LEU A 49 9.51 8.93 -10.40
N SER A 50 9.40 9.57 -9.24
CA SER A 50 8.95 10.96 -9.15
C SER A 50 9.94 11.97 -9.77
N THR A 51 11.22 11.60 -9.91
CA THR A 51 12.23 12.45 -10.58
C THR A 51 12.29 12.24 -12.09
N VAL A 52 11.72 11.15 -12.61
CA VAL A 52 11.80 10.78 -14.04
C VAL A 52 10.69 11.41 -14.87
N SER A 53 9.47 11.52 -14.32
CA SER A 53 8.30 12.06 -15.02
C SER A 53 7.22 12.44 -14.02
N ASP A 54 6.32 13.33 -14.42
CA ASP A 54 5.14 13.75 -13.65
C ASP A 54 3.93 12.80 -13.83
N ASP A 55 4.09 11.71 -14.56
CA ASP A 55 3.04 10.71 -14.73
C ASP A 55 2.77 9.96 -13.43
N ASP A 56 1.57 9.39 -13.32
CA ASP A 56 1.17 8.59 -12.17
C ASP A 56 2.12 7.41 -11.92
N ILE A 57 2.33 7.06 -10.65
CA ILE A 57 3.00 5.83 -10.23
C ILE A 57 1.92 4.83 -9.82
N THR A 58 2.05 3.57 -10.21
CA THR A 58 1.13 2.50 -9.78
C THR A 58 1.80 1.62 -8.73
N LEU A 59 1.21 1.53 -7.55
CA LEU A 59 1.60 0.61 -6.48
C LEU A 59 0.63 -0.58 -6.45
N LEU A 60 1.08 -1.75 -6.89
CA LEU A 60 0.36 -3.01 -6.74
C LEU A 60 0.60 -3.56 -5.34
N ILE A 61 -0.47 -3.98 -4.66
CA ILE A 61 -0.43 -4.46 -3.29
C ILE A 61 -1.00 -5.88 -3.22
N ASP A 62 -0.14 -6.83 -2.85
CA ASP A 62 -0.49 -8.19 -2.44
C ASP A 62 0.25 -8.49 -1.12
N SER A 63 -0.31 -8.02 -0.01
CA SER A 63 0.41 -7.95 1.26
C SER A 63 -0.49 -8.28 2.46
N PRO A 64 -0.03 -9.12 3.38
CA PRO A 64 -0.68 -9.35 4.67
C PRO A 64 -0.49 -8.18 5.66
N GLY A 65 0.22 -7.12 5.27
CA GLY A 65 0.62 -6.04 6.18
C GLY A 65 1.98 -6.29 6.83
N GLY A 66 2.21 -5.70 7.99
CA GLY A 66 3.48 -5.85 8.71
C GLY A 66 3.81 -4.65 9.60
N SER A 67 5.06 -4.20 9.58
CA SER A 67 5.56 -3.11 10.41
C SER A 67 4.81 -1.80 10.16
N VAL A 68 4.17 -1.25 11.20
CA VAL A 68 3.46 0.03 11.11
C VAL A 68 4.42 1.18 10.77
N THR A 69 5.59 1.22 11.41
CA THR A 69 6.57 2.29 11.15
C THR A 69 7.13 2.24 9.74
N ALA A 70 7.37 1.04 9.21
CA ALA A 70 7.81 0.84 7.83
C ALA A 70 6.70 1.27 6.82
N GLY A 71 5.46 0.89 7.08
CA GLY A 71 4.32 1.32 6.25
C GLY A 71 4.08 2.84 6.30
N LEU A 72 4.23 3.47 7.47
CA LEU A 72 4.14 4.93 7.58
C LEU A 72 5.25 5.65 6.81
N ALA A 73 6.47 5.08 6.72
CA ALA A 73 7.53 5.64 5.88
C ALA A 73 7.14 5.62 4.38
N ILE A 74 6.49 4.56 3.91
CA ILE A 74 5.94 4.51 2.54
C ILE A 74 4.84 5.57 2.37
N TYR A 75 3.90 5.64 3.33
CA TYR A 75 2.80 6.61 3.30
C TYR A 75 3.29 8.06 3.26
N ASP A 76 4.21 8.42 4.15
CA ASP A 76 4.76 9.79 4.21
C ASP A 76 5.51 10.12 2.91
N THR A 77 6.17 9.12 2.30
CA THR A 77 6.79 9.29 0.98
C THR A 77 5.73 9.59 -0.07
N ILE A 78 4.67 8.77 -0.18
CA ILE A 78 3.54 9.00 -1.10
C ILE A 78 2.99 10.42 -0.94
N CYS A 79 2.76 10.87 0.28
CA CYS A 79 2.26 12.23 0.56
C CYS A 79 3.25 13.34 0.19
N GLY A 80 4.55 13.05 0.23
CA GLY A 80 5.62 14.01 -0.09
C GLY A 80 5.95 14.12 -1.59
N LEU A 81 5.41 13.22 -2.43
CA LEU A 81 5.62 13.27 -3.87
C LEU A 81 4.79 14.38 -4.53
N GLY A 82 5.30 14.93 -5.63
CA GLY A 82 4.57 15.86 -6.50
C GLY A 82 3.71 15.17 -7.56
N VAL A 83 3.65 13.84 -7.58
CA VAL A 83 2.93 13.02 -8.55
C VAL A 83 1.90 12.14 -7.85
N ASP A 84 0.83 11.78 -8.56
CA ASP A 84 -0.19 10.88 -8.01
C ASP A 84 0.32 9.44 -7.90
N VAL A 85 -0.09 8.77 -6.82
CA VAL A 85 0.18 7.34 -6.63
C VAL A 85 -1.15 6.59 -6.66
N SER A 86 -1.35 5.87 -7.76
CA SER A 86 -2.46 4.91 -7.90
C SER A 86 -2.15 3.64 -7.11
N THR A 87 -3.12 3.13 -6.37
CA THR A 87 -2.98 1.87 -5.61
C THR A 87 -3.94 0.82 -6.13
N VAL A 88 -3.48 -0.42 -6.24
CA VAL A 88 -4.28 -1.53 -6.76
C VAL A 88 -4.11 -2.75 -5.86
N CYS A 89 -5.20 -3.23 -5.26
CA CYS A 89 -5.20 -4.50 -4.55
C CYS A 89 -5.20 -5.66 -5.53
N LEU A 90 -4.17 -6.54 -5.43
CA LEU A 90 -4.02 -7.76 -6.19
C LEU A 90 -3.92 -8.93 -5.22
N GLY A 91 -4.87 -9.85 -5.22
CA GLY A 91 -4.92 -10.93 -4.23
C GLY A 91 -5.44 -10.44 -2.88
N MET A 92 -4.57 -9.93 -2.02
CA MET A 92 -4.97 -9.43 -0.70
C MET A 92 -4.24 -8.13 -0.30
N ALA A 93 -4.97 -7.21 0.30
CA ALA A 93 -4.40 -6.11 1.05
C ALA A 93 -4.92 -6.15 2.49
N ALA A 94 -4.06 -6.55 3.43
CA ALA A 94 -4.45 -6.70 4.83
C ALA A 94 -3.65 -5.78 5.75
N SER A 95 -4.29 -5.35 6.86
CA SER A 95 -3.63 -4.58 7.92
C SER A 95 -2.95 -3.31 7.37
N MET A 96 -1.63 -3.19 7.54
CA MET A 96 -0.87 -2.06 7.00
C MET A 96 -0.87 -2.02 5.45
N GLY A 97 -1.07 -3.17 4.76
CA GLY A 97 -1.30 -3.22 3.31
C GLY A 97 -2.62 -2.57 2.90
N ALA A 98 -3.71 -2.82 3.66
CA ALA A 98 -5.00 -2.16 3.46
C ALA A 98 -4.92 -0.65 3.74
N PHE A 99 -4.14 -0.26 4.75
CA PHE A 99 -3.88 1.15 5.02
C PHE A 99 -3.21 1.85 3.83
N LEU A 100 -2.16 1.26 3.27
CA LEU A 100 -1.47 1.81 2.09
C LEU A 100 -2.36 1.82 0.84
N LEU A 101 -3.23 0.81 0.67
CA LEU A 101 -4.23 0.78 -0.39
C LEU A 101 -5.17 1.98 -0.30
N ALA A 102 -5.73 2.23 0.88
CA ALA A 102 -6.64 3.35 1.12
C ALA A 102 -5.95 4.72 1.06
N ALA A 103 -4.64 4.77 1.29
CA ALA A 103 -3.82 5.98 1.28
C ALA A 103 -3.41 6.46 -0.12
N GLY A 104 -3.68 5.69 -1.18
CA GLY A 104 -3.47 6.11 -2.56
C GLY A 104 -4.23 7.39 -2.92
N THR A 105 -3.85 8.01 -4.03
CA THR A 105 -4.51 9.22 -4.53
C THR A 105 -6.00 8.97 -4.74
N LYS A 106 -6.84 9.80 -4.14
CA LYS A 106 -8.30 9.66 -4.23
C LYS A 106 -8.79 9.70 -5.68
N GLY A 107 -9.64 8.75 -6.05
CA GLY A 107 -10.09 8.51 -7.42
C GLY A 107 -9.18 7.56 -8.20
N LYS A 108 -8.04 7.15 -7.63
CA LYS A 108 -7.05 6.26 -8.27
C LYS A 108 -6.70 5.05 -7.38
N ARG A 109 -7.61 4.65 -6.48
CA ARG A 109 -7.48 3.48 -5.61
C ARG A 109 -8.39 2.37 -6.14
N TYR A 110 -7.81 1.22 -6.41
CA TYR A 110 -8.52 0.14 -7.13
C TYR A 110 -8.38 -1.21 -6.43
N ALA A 111 -9.32 -2.09 -6.72
CA ALA A 111 -9.29 -3.50 -6.35
C ALA A 111 -9.52 -4.37 -7.60
N MET A 112 -8.84 -5.51 -7.69
CA MET A 112 -9.17 -6.55 -8.68
C MET A 112 -10.43 -7.29 -8.22
N PRO A 113 -11.23 -7.89 -9.14
CA PRO A 113 -12.54 -8.45 -8.81
C PRO A 113 -12.55 -9.56 -7.75
N HIS A 114 -11.44 -10.26 -7.60
CA HIS A 114 -11.31 -11.38 -6.64
C HIS A 114 -10.34 -11.06 -5.50
N SER A 115 -9.98 -9.80 -5.33
CA SER A 115 -9.13 -9.38 -4.23
C SER A 115 -9.92 -9.21 -2.94
N GLU A 116 -9.23 -9.34 -1.82
CA GLU A 116 -9.76 -9.19 -0.48
C GLU A 116 -9.03 -8.08 0.26
N VAL A 117 -9.77 -7.27 1.02
CA VAL A 117 -9.21 -6.21 1.86
C VAL A 117 -9.53 -6.52 3.32
N MET A 118 -8.54 -6.45 4.20
CA MET A 118 -8.76 -6.69 5.63
C MET A 118 -8.17 -5.55 6.47
N ILE A 119 -8.99 -5.04 7.38
CA ILE A 119 -8.56 -4.06 8.38
C ILE A 119 -8.68 -4.66 9.78
N HIS A 120 -7.75 -4.29 10.65
CA HIS A 120 -7.77 -4.61 12.08
C HIS A 120 -6.92 -3.61 12.89
N GLN A 121 -7.03 -3.68 14.21
CA GLN A 121 -6.26 -2.81 15.09
C GLN A 121 -4.76 -3.12 15.09
N VAL A 122 -3.97 -2.16 15.56
CA VAL A 122 -2.53 -2.33 15.76
C VAL A 122 -2.28 -3.47 16.73
N MET A 123 -1.46 -4.43 16.31
CA MET A 123 -0.96 -5.51 17.18
C MET A 123 0.44 -5.18 17.67
N GLY A 124 0.72 -5.55 18.90
CA GLY A 124 2.05 -5.38 19.48
C GLY A 124 2.10 -5.99 20.89
N GLY A 125 3.30 -6.07 21.40
CA GLY A 125 3.56 -6.58 22.75
C GLY A 125 4.83 -5.98 23.33
N ALA A 126 5.00 -6.09 24.63
CA ALA A 126 6.21 -5.69 25.33
C ALA A 126 6.51 -6.65 26.47
N GLN A 127 7.79 -6.82 26.77
CA GLN A 127 8.31 -7.57 27.90
C GLN A 127 9.37 -6.74 28.63
N GLY A 128 9.51 -6.91 29.91
CA GLY A 128 10.49 -6.20 30.72
C GLY A 128 9.91 -5.61 31.99
N GLN A 129 10.47 -4.49 32.45
CA GLN A 129 9.99 -3.82 33.66
C GLN A 129 8.59 -3.24 33.46
N ALA A 130 7.82 -3.14 34.53
CA ALA A 130 6.44 -2.65 34.47
C ALA A 130 6.32 -1.27 33.79
N VAL A 131 7.29 -0.38 34.02
CA VAL A 131 7.31 0.95 33.40
C VAL A 131 7.52 0.85 31.89
N ASP A 132 8.39 -0.04 31.41
CA ASP A 132 8.65 -0.24 29.98
C ASP A 132 7.42 -0.81 29.27
N VAL A 133 6.72 -1.74 29.92
CA VAL A 133 5.44 -2.31 29.42
C VAL A 133 4.38 -1.21 29.30
N GLN A 134 4.27 -0.30 30.30
CA GLN A 134 3.34 0.83 30.24
C GLN A 134 3.68 1.81 29.09
N ILE A 135 4.96 2.13 28.90
CA ILE A 135 5.42 2.98 27.80
C ILE A 135 5.04 2.38 26.44
N ALA A 136 5.30 1.08 26.27
CA ALA A 136 4.95 0.37 25.03
C ALA A 136 3.44 0.31 24.79
N ALA A 137 2.64 0.02 25.83
CA ALA A 137 1.18 0.00 25.73
C ALA A 137 0.62 1.38 25.33
N HIS A 138 1.13 2.46 25.94
CA HIS A 138 0.73 3.81 25.58
C HIS A 138 1.11 4.16 24.13
N ARG A 139 2.29 3.75 23.65
CA ARG A 139 2.72 3.94 22.27
C ARG A 139 1.80 3.21 21.30
N ILE A 140 1.47 1.93 21.57
CA ILE A 140 0.55 1.14 20.73
C ILE A 140 -0.84 1.77 20.68
N GLY A 141 -1.36 2.26 21.81
CA GLY A 141 -2.64 2.95 21.88
C GLY A 141 -2.67 4.21 20.98
N ARG A 142 -1.65 5.06 21.07
CA ARG A 142 -1.54 6.22 20.19
C ARG A 142 -1.50 5.83 18.72
N MET A 143 -0.69 4.83 18.35
CA MET A 143 -0.62 4.37 16.96
C MET A 143 -1.98 3.85 16.46
N LYS A 144 -2.76 3.15 17.29
CA LYS A 144 -4.11 2.71 16.97
C LYS A 144 -5.01 3.91 16.67
N ASP A 145 -5.01 4.92 17.55
CA ASP A 145 -5.86 6.10 17.41
C ASP A 145 -5.48 6.90 16.15
N ASP A 146 -4.17 7.10 15.91
CA ASP A 146 -3.66 7.81 14.75
C ASP A 146 -4.06 7.11 13.43
N LEU A 147 -3.85 5.78 13.33
CA LEU A 147 -4.21 5.01 12.13
C LEU A 147 -5.72 4.97 11.90
N ASN A 148 -6.54 4.85 12.96
CA ASN A 148 -7.99 4.92 12.84
C ASN A 148 -8.45 6.29 12.32
N ALA A 149 -7.87 7.38 12.82
CA ALA A 149 -8.16 8.72 12.33
C ALA A 149 -7.76 8.90 10.85
N MET A 150 -6.64 8.30 10.43
CA MET A 150 -6.21 8.34 9.05
C MET A 150 -7.14 7.50 8.15
N LEU A 151 -7.51 6.28 8.53
CA LEU A 151 -8.47 5.45 7.81
C LEU A 151 -9.83 6.15 7.68
N SER A 152 -10.32 6.81 8.74
CA SER A 152 -11.54 7.61 8.68
C SER A 152 -11.46 8.70 7.60
N ARG A 153 -10.33 9.39 7.48
CA ARG A 153 -10.12 10.40 6.42
C ARG A 153 -10.07 9.80 5.02
N PHE A 154 -9.42 8.65 4.86
CA PHE A 154 -9.26 8.00 3.54
C PHE A 154 -10.59 7.44 3.03
N THR A 155 -11.34 6.80 3.92
CA THR A 155 -12.59 6.11 3.56
C THR A 155 -13.82 7.01 3.59
N GLY A 156 -13.79 8.07 4.39
CA GLY A 156 -14.95 8.90 4.69
C GLY A 156 -15.89 8.27 5.73
N GLN A 157 -15.52 7.14 6.33
CA GLN A 157 -16.31 6.52 7.40
C GLN A 157 -16.13 7.29 8.73
N PRO A 158 -17.17 7.34 9.56
CA PRO A 158 -17.06 7.90 10.91
C PRO A 158 -16.00 7.18 11.73
N LEU A 159 -15.29 7.92 12.59
CA LEU A 159 -14.19 7.38 13.41
C LEU A 159 -14.64 6.26 14.35
N ASP A 160 -15.82 6.36 14.92
CA ASP A 160 -16.42 5.32 15.78
C ASP A 160 -16.69 4.02 15.02
N ARG A 161 -17.12 4.12 13.74
CA ARG A 161 -17.25 2.96 12.88
C ARG A 161 -15.91 2.32 12.57
N ILE A 162 -14.89 3.10 12.21
CA ILE A 162 -13.52 2.59 12.00
C ILE A 162 -13.01 1.90 13.27
N ALA A 163 -13.18 2.53 14.44
CA ALA A 163 -12.73 1.97 15.71
C ALA A 163 -13.44 0.65 16.06
N HIS A 164 -14.73 0.52 15.74
CA HIS A 164 -15.50 -0.70 15.90
C HIS A 164 -15.04 -1.80 14.93
N ASP A 165 -14.96 -1.47 13.64
CA ASP A 165 -14.68 -2.46 12.58
C ASP A 165 -13.21 -2.94 12.63
N THR A 166 -12.28 -2.10 13.11
CA THR A 166 -10.87 -2.50 13.31
C THR A 166 -10.61 -3.22 14.64
N ASP A 167 -11.60 -3.38 15.54
CA ASP A 167 -11.36 -4.08 16.82
C ASP A 167 -10.98 -5.55 16.63
N ARG A 168 -11.46 -6.16 15.56
CA ARG A 168 -11.11 -7.53 15.11
C ARG A 168 -10.86 -7.51 13.61
N ASP A 169 -10.44 -8.65 13.07
CA ASP A 169 -10.25 -8.80 11.62
C ASP A 169 -11.58 -8.56 10.89
N TYR A 170 -11.62 -7.53 10.07
CA TYR A 170 -12.77 -7.15 9.27
C TYR A 170 -12.41 -7.29 7.79
N PHE A 171 -12.89 -8.37 7.18
CA PHE A 171 -12.66 -8.72 5.79
C PHE A 171 -13.71 -8.10 4.88
N MET A 172 -13.28 -7.64 3.71
CA MET A 172 -14.12 -7.04 2.68
C MET A 172 -13.78 -7.65 1.32
N THR A 173 -14.79 -8.05 0.56
CA THR A 173 -14.67 -8.29 -0.87
C THR A 173 -14.33 -6.99 -1.61
N ALA A 174 -13.99 -7.07 -2.90
CA ALA A 174 -13.72 -5.88 -3.70
C ALA A 174 -14.92 -4.91 -3.73
N GLU A 175 -16.16 -5.43 -3.83
CA GLU A 175 -17.38 -4.64 -3.81
C GLU A 175 -17.64 -3.96 -2.46
N GLU A 176 -17.42 -4.69 -1.37
CA GLU A 176 -17.54 -4.16 -0.02
C GLU A 176 -16.46 -3.10 0.26
N ALA A 177 -15.24 -3.28 -0.26
CA ALA A 177 -14.15 -2.31 -0.14
C ALA A 177 -14.46 -0.99 -0.88
N VAL A 178 -15.13 -1.05 -2.04
CA VAL A 178 -15.65 0.15 -2.72
C VAL A 178 -16.74 0.81 -1.88
N ALA A 179 -17.73 0.05 -1.41
CA ALA A 179 -18.83 0.58 -0.61
C ALA A 179 -18.36 1.18 0.72
N TYR A 180 -17.29 0.63 1.28
CA TYR A 180 -16.66 1.13 2.52
C TYR A 180 -15.81 2.39 2.28
N GLY A 181 -15.31 2.59 1.05
CA GLY A 181 -14.45 3.70 0.68
C GLY A 181 -12.95 3.40 0.79
N MET A 182 -12.58 2.14 0.97
CA MET A 182 -11.17 1.71 0.95
C MET A 182 -10.54 1.90 -0.42
N VAL A 183 -11.32 1.66 -1.47
CA VAL A 183 -10.96 1.87 -2.87
C VAL A 183 -12.04 2.65 -3.60
N ASP A 184 -11.72 3.19 -4.78
CA ASP A 184 -12.63 4.02 -5.56
C ASP A 184 -13.39 3.21 -6.62
N ALA A 185 -12.79 2.12 -7.13
CA ALA A 185 -13.43 1.26 -8.14
C ALA A 185 -12.81 -0.14 -8.22
N ILE A 186 -13.55 -1.06 -8.83
CA ILE A 186 -13.04 -2.37 -9.24
C ILE A 186 -12.58 -2.26 -10.69
N ILE A 187 -11.39 -2.77 -10.99
CA ILE A 187 -10.83 -2.81 -12.34
C ILE A 187 -10.52 -4.25 -12.77
N SER A 188 -10.67 -4.54 -14.06
CA SER A 188 -10.30 -5.83 -14.65
C SER A 188 -8.98 -5.80 -15.43
N THR A 189 -8.37 -4.64 -15.55
CA THR A 189 -7.14 -4.43 -16.32
C THR A 189 -6.21 -3.51 -15.55
N ILE A 190 -5.00 -3.97 -15.24
CA ILE A 190 -3.98 -3.20 -14.50
C ILE A 190 -3.22 -2.29 -15.47
N LEU A 191 -2.80 -2.83 -16.60
CA LEU A 191 -2.08 -2.11 -17.62
C LEU A 191 -3.00 -1.86 -18.82
N PRO A 192 -3.06 -0.63 -19.35
CA PRO A 192 -3.84 -0.38 -20.55
C PRO A 192 -3.27 -1.20 -21.73
N SER A 193 -4.18 -1.73 -22.58
CA SER A 193 -3.75 -2.41 -23.80
C SER A 193 -2.94 -1.44 -24.67
N ARG A 194 -1.70 -1.78 -24.96
CA ARG A 194 -0.93 -1.09 -26.00
C ARG A 194 -1.62 -1.37 -27.34
N ARG A 195 -2.32 -0.38 -27.88
CA ARG A 195 -2.84 -0.42 -29.25
C ARG A 195 -1.74 -0.02 -30.22
#